data_c819fc0f610203c3f3eec4502974a7d7
#
_entry.id   c819fc0f610203c3f3eec4502974a7d7
#
_cell.length_a   1.000
_cell.length_b   1.000
_cell.length_c   1.000
_cell.angle_alpha   90.00
_cell.angle_beta   90.00
_cell.angle_gamma   90.00
#
_symmetry.space_group_name_H-M   'P 1'
#
loop_
_entity.id
_entity.type
_entity.pdbx_description
1 polymer ?
#
loop_
_entity_poly.entity_id
_entity_poly.type
_entity_poly.pdbx_seq_one_letter_code
_entity_poly.pdbx_strand_id
1 'polypeptide(L)'
;MKAPITRMGGKSKLRKTIIEMIPEHTCYAEIFFGAGWVYFGKEPSKVEIINDIDKELINLFKMIKYHAPEIERQLEFEFSSRDVFEEYKNYNLENLTEINRSIRFLYLISQSFAGKGSTYGYGTTTKPSPQIFYKNVLDEVKKRLRNTYVENLSFEKIIEKYDRPHTFFFCDPPYWKTAGYGNEFGEKEHLLLRDMLKNIKGKFLLTINDHSQVREWYKGFNFKEVRVNYSVSRQEDARGKYGELIITNY
;
A
#
# COMPACT_ATOMS: atom_id res chain seq x y z
N MET A 1 -8.16 6.22 11.11
CA MET A 1 -8.58 7.02 9.93
C MET A 1 -8.62 6.16 8.66
N LYS A 2 -9.09 6.69 7.52
CA LYS A 2 -9.03 5.99 6.22
C LYS A 2 -7.69 6.30 5.54
N ALA A 3 -7.21 5.40 4.67
CA ALA A 3 -6.06 5.67 3.81
C ALA A 3 -6.39 6.85 2.85
N PRO A 4 -5.42 7.74 2.58
CA PRO A 4 -5.67 8.92 1.74
C PRO A 4 -5.81 8.57 0.25
N ILE A 5 -5.29 7.43 -0.15
CA ILE A 5 -5.35 6.94 -1.54
C ILE A 5 -5.95 5.54 -1.59
N THR A 6 -6.43 5.17 -2.78
CA THR A 6 -6.87 3.81 -3.07
C THR A 6 -5.92 3.22 -4.11
N ARG A 7 -5.40 2.02 -3.84
CA ARG A 7 -4.61 1.25 -4.81
C ARG A 7 -5.19 -0.16 -4.93
N MET A 8 -4.97 -0.78 -6.08
CA MET A 8 -5.33 -2.19 -6.30
C MET A 8 -4.60 -3.07 -5.28
N GLY A 9 -5.26 -4.10 -4.75
CA GLY A 9 -4.70 -4.95 -3.70
C GLY A 9 -4.79 -4.39 -2.28
N GLY A 10 -5.26 -3.16 -2.11
CA GLY A 10 -5.36 -2.52 -0.79
C GLY A 10 -6.24 -3.30 0.21
N LYS A 11 -5.79 -3.39 1.45
CA LYS A 11 -6.38 -4.23 2.52
C LYS A 11 -7.60 -3.61 3.22
N SER A 12 -8.34 -2.72 2.56
CA SER A 12 -9.49 -2.03 3.17
C SER A 12 -10.53 -2.97 3.78
N LYS A 13 -10.77 -4.12 3.14
CA LYS A 13 -11.74 -5.13 3.61
C LYS A 13 -11.20 -6.03 4.73
N LEU A 14 -9.91 -6.34 4.70
CA LEU A 14 -9.26 -7.18 5.71
C LEU A 14 -8.65 -6.38 6.87
N ARG A 15 -8.63 -5.05 6.76
CA ARG A 15 -7.97 -4.16 7.72
C ARG A 15 -8.34 -4.47 9.18
N LYS A 16 -9.63 -4.66 9.47
CA LYS A 16 -10.09 -4.93 10.82
C LYS A 16 -9.54 -6.26 11.35
N THR A 17 -9.65 -7.31 10.58
CA THR A 17 -9.12 -8.65 10.92
C THR A 17 -7.61 -8.62 11.13
N ILE A 18 -6.87 -7.92 10.25
CA ILE A 18 -5.41 -7.79 10.37
C ILE A 18 -5.05 -7.05 11.67
N ILE A 19 -5.69 -5.91 11.95
CA ILE A 19 -5.43 -5.11 13.15
C ILE A 19 -5.69 -5.89 14.44
N GLU A 20 -6.77 -6.68 14.49
CA GLU A 20 -7.11 -7.53 15.64
C GLU A 20 -6.09 -8.65 15.89
N MET A 21 -5.30 -9.02 14.88
CA MET A 21 -4.24 -10.03 14.97
C MET A 21 -2.87 -9.44 15.30
N ILE A 22 -2.69 -8.12 15.27
CA ILE A 22 -1.40 -7.50 15.60
C ILE A 22 -1.06 -7.79 17.08
N PRO A 23 0.06 -8.47 17.37
CA PRO A 23 0.45 -8.77 18.74
C PRO A 23 1.03 -7.54 19.44
N GLU A 24 1.25 -7.65 20.75
CA GLU A 24 2.01 -6.62 21.49
C GLU A 24 3.39 -6.41 20.87
N HIS A 25 3.75 -5.13 20.66
CA HIS A 25 4.99 -4.70 20.04
C HIS A 25 5.33 -3.25 20.44
N THR A 26 6.59 -2.90 20.31
CA THR A 26 7.05 -1.51 20.48
C THR A 26 7.27 -0.83 19.13
N CYS A 27 7.76 -1.59 18.15
CA CYS A 27 8.11 -1.13 16.82
C CYS A 27 7.20 -1.81 15.78
N TYR A 28 6.50 -1.03 14.96
CA TYR A 28 5.69 -1.48 13.84
C TYR A 28 6.38 -1.14 12.52
N ALA A 29 6.57 -2.10 11.65
CA ALA A 29 7.13 -1.89 10.32
C ALA A 29 6.20 -2.45 9.23
N GLU A 30 5.63 -1.57 8.39
CA GLU A 30 4.87 -1.96 7.19
C GLU A 30 5.81 -1.92 5.99
N ILE A 31 6.21 -3.10 5.49
CA ILE A 31 7.33 -3.25 4.54
C ILE A 31 6.89 -2.96 3.10
N PHE A 32 5.67 -3.34 2.75
CA PHE A 32 5.02 -3.12 1.46
C PHE A 32 3.83 -2.20 1.70
N PHE A 33 4.10 -0.90 1.81
CA PHE A 33 3.13 0.06 2.38
C PHE A 33 1.91 0.26 1.50
N GLY A 34 2.07 0.35 0.18
CA GLY A 34 0.98 0.60 -0.74
C GLY A 34 0.13 1.81 -0.33
N ALA A 35 -1.16 1.61 -0.13
CA ALA A 35 -2.07 2.67 0.33
C ALA A 35 -2.08 2.86 1.86
N GLY A 36 -1.41 2.00 2.63
CA GLY A 36 -1.30 2.10 4.09
C GLY A 36 -2.59 1.83 4.87
N TRP A 37 -3.49 0.98 4.35
CA TRP A 37 -4.79 0.73 4.99
C TRP A 37 -4.68 0.22 6.44
N VAL A 38 -3.67 -0.60 6.74
CA VAL A 38 -3.44 -1.12 8.10
C VAL A 38 -2.84 -0.04 8.98
N TYR A 39 -1.79 0.61 8.53
CA TYR A 39 -1.13 1.71 9.23
C TYR A 39 -2.08 2.85 9.60
N PHE A 40 -2.90 3.33 8.66
CA PHE A 40 -3.88 4.40 8.91
C PHE A 40 -5.08 3.92 9.73
N GLY A 41 -5.30 2.63 9.85
CA GLY A 41 -6.43 2.05 10.55
C GLY A 41 -6.17 1.68 11.99
N LYS A 42 -4.92 1.39 12.35
CA LYS A 42 -4.52 0.98 13.69
C LYS A 42 -4.17 2.18 14.58
N GLU A 43 -4.16 1.95 15.89
CA GLU A 43 -3.61 2.91 16.83
C GLU A 43 -2.09 3.04 16.65
N PRO A 44 -1.52 4.24 16.85
CA PRO A 44 -0.09 4.45 16.73
C PRO A 44 0.72 3.58 17.68
N SER A 45 1.80 2.99 17.16
CA SER A 45 2.82 2.34 17.97
C SER A 45 3.87 3.34 18.44
N LYS A 46 4.68 2.98 19.44
CA LYS A 46 5.74 3.84 19.96
C LYS A 46 6.76 4.23 18.88
N VAL A 47 7.10 3.29 18.01
CA VAL A 47 7.95 3.49 16.84
C VAL A 47 7.23 2.92 15.62
N GLU A 48 7.18 3.67 14.53
CA GLU A 48 6.53 3.22 13.29
C GLU A 48 7.41 3.50 12.08
N ILE A 49 7.48 2.52 11.21
CA ILE A 49 8.18 2.57 9.94
C ILE A 49 7.20 2.21 8.83
N ILE A 50 7.15 3.04 7.80
CA ILE A 50 6.49 2.71 6.54
C ILE A 50 7.53 2.65 5.44
N ASN A 51 7.43 1.66 4.58
CA ASN A 51 8.35 1.45 3.48
C ASN A 51 7.63 0.97 2.23
N ASP A 52 8.07 1.43 1.09
CA ASP A 52 7.70 0.85 -0.20
C ASP A 52 8.87 1.05 -1.19
N ILE A 53 8.99 0.14 -2.14
CA ILE A 53 9.98 0.25 -3.22
C ILE A 53 9.58 1.31 -4.26
N ASP A 54 8.28 1.61 -4.37
CA ASP A 54 7.73 2.62 -5.28
C ASP A 54 8.13 4.03 -4.82
N LYS A 55 9.11 4.61 -5.52
CA LYS A 55 9.63 5.96 -5.22
C LYS A 55 8.57 7.04 -5.30
N GLU A 56 7.64 6.96 -6.23
CA GLU A 56 6.59 7.98 -6.39
C GLU A 56 5.59 7.93 -5.24
N LEU A 57 5.26 6.72 -4.79
CA LEU A 57 4.43 6.53 -3.61
C LEU A 57 5.09 7.10 -2.34
N ILE A 58 6.36 6.76 -2.13
CA ILE A 58 7.08 7.26 -0.96
C ILE A 58 7.31 8.76 -1.04
N ASN A 59 7.59 9.29 -2.23
CA ASN A 59 7.65 10.73 -2.44
C ASN A 59 6.34 11.42 -2.06
N LEU A 60 5.18 10.86 -2.45
CA LEU A 60 3.89 11.40 -2.04
C LEU A 60 3.78 11.52 -0.51
N PHE A 61 4.06 10.45 0.23
CA PHE A 61 3.94 10.47 1.70
C PHE A 61 4.96 11.39 2.37
N LYS A 62 6.18 11.48 1.84
CA LYS A 62 7.18 12.46 2.28
C LYS A 62 6.68 13.89 2.07
N MET A 63 6.15 14.18 0.90
CA MET A 63 5.67 15.52 0.59
C MET A 63 4.41 15.88 1.38
N ILE A 64 3.51 14.95 1.62
CA ILE A 64 2.39 15.18 2.54
C ILE A 64 2.92 15.47 3.96
N LYS A 65 3.90 14.73 4.43
CA LYS A 65 4.48 14.94 5.77
C LYS A 65 5.04 16.35 5.94
N TYR A 66 5.72 16.89 4.94
CA TYR A 66 6.42 18.16 5.03
C TYR A 66 5.70 19.35 4.40
N HIS A 67 4.92 19.12 3.33
CA HIS A 67 4.38 20.16 2.44
C HIS A 67 2.87 20.03 2.16
N ALA A 68 2.09 19.39 3.06
CA ALA A 68 0.66 19.19 2.86
C ALA A 68 -0.11 20.46 2.45
N PRO A 69 0.09 21.65 3.08
CA PRO A 69 -0.64 22.86 2.69
C PRO A 69 -0.38 23.29 1.24
N GLU A 70 0.82 23.12 0.74
CA GLU A 70 1.15 23.47 -0.65
C GLU A 70 0.52 22.48 -1.63
N ILE A 71 0.52 21.20 -1.31
CA ILE A 71 -0.17 20.19 -2.12
C ILE A 71 -1.68 20.48 -2.17
N GLU A 72 -2.30 20.78 -1.04
CA GLU A 72 -3.72 21.15 -0.97
C GLU A 72 -4.02 22.40 -1.81
N ARG A 73 -3.19 23.43 -1.69
CA ARG A 73 -3.33 24.68 -2.45
C ARG A 73 -3.30 24.45 -3.97
N GLN A 74 -2.36 23.62 -4.46
CA GLN A 74 -2.26 23.33 -5.89
C GLN A 74 -3.41 22.44 -6.36
N LEU A 75 -3.83 21.46 -5.57
CA LEU A 75 -4.96 20.59 -5.91
C LEU A 75 -6.30 21.35 -6.02
N GLU A 76 -6.46 22.52 -5.41
CA GLU A 76 -7.66 23.35 -5.55
C GLU A 76 -7.89 23.80 -7.00
N PHE A 77 -6.85 23.84 -7.83
CA PHE A 77 -6.94 24.22 -9.26
C PHE A 77 -7.09 23.02 -10.21
N GLU A 78 -7.01 21.81 -9.69
CA GLU A 78 -7.16 20.58 -10.48
C GLU A 78 -8.64 20.25 -10.71
N PHE A 79 -8.94 19.71 -11.87
CA PHE A 79 -10.27 19.23 -12.25
C PHE A 79 -10.20 17.91 -13.00
N SER A 80 -11.28 17.15 -13.02
CA SER A 80 -11.34 15.87 -13.71
C SER A 80 -11.32 16.07 -15.22
N SER A 81 -10.20 15.79 -15.87
CA SER A 81 -10.01 15.91 -17.31
C SER A 81 -9.20 14.72 -17.85
N ARG A 82 -9.62 14.19 -18.98
CA ARG A 82 -8.88 13.15 -19.71
C ARG A 82 -7.57 13.71 -20.27
N ASP A 83 -7.61 14.92 -20.84
CA ASP A 83 -6.43 15.55 -21.42
C ASP A 83 -5.37 15.80 -20.36
N VAL A 84 -5.73 16.35 -19.21
CA VAL A 84 -4.81 16.53 -18.08
C VAL A 84 -4.27 15.19 -17.57
N PHE A 85 -5.10 14.15 -17.54
CA PHE A 85 -4.65 12.81 -17.15
C PHE A 85 -3.58 12.25 -18.11
N GLU A 86 -3.80 12.35 -19.41
CA GLU A 86 -2.82 11.87 -20.40
C GLU A 86 -1.56 12.77 -20.42
N GLU A 87 -1.71 14.06 -20.24
CA GLU A 87 -0.59 14.98 -20.06
C GLU A 87 0.27 14.61 -18.87
N TYR A 88 -0.32 14.44 -17.67
CA TYR A 88 0.35 14.04 -16.46
C TYR A 88 1.03 12.67 -16.58
N LYS A 89 0.40 11.73 -17.26
CA LYS A 89 0.96 10.40 -17.49
C LYS A 89 2.25 10.45 -18.30
N ASN A 90 2.36 11.39 -19.26
CA ASN A 90 3.48 11.53 -20.17
C ASN A 90 4.57 12.51 -19.68
N TYR A 91 4.41 13.15 -18.53
CA TYR A 91 5.43 14.05 -17.99
C TYR A 91 6.76 13.33 -17.75
N ASN A 92 7.86 13.98 -18.12
CA ASN A 92 9.18 13.56 -17.68
C ASN A 92 9.36 13.94 -16.19
N LEU A 93 9.49 12.91 -15.34
CA LEU A 93 9.58 13.08 -13.89
C LEU A 93 10.84 13.84 -13.45
N GLU A 94 11.91 13.79 -14.23
CA GLU A 94 13.16 14.49 -13.92
C GLU A 94 13.01 16.02 -13.98
N ASN A 95 12.02 16.50 -14.74
CA ASN A 95 11.73 17.93 -14.89
C ASN A 95 10.75 18.45 -13.83
N LEU A 96 10.28 17.60 -12.94
CA LEU A 96 9.30 17.96 -11.91
C LEU A 96 9.93 18.06 -10.53
N THR A 97 9.49 19.04 -9.75
CA THR A 97 9.80 19.09 -8.33
C THR A 97 9.15 17.91 -7.59
N GLU A 98 9.64 17.55 -6.41
CA GLU A 98 9.06 16.48 -5.60
C GLU A 98 7.59 16.76 -5.25
N ILE A 99 7.21 18.02 -5.03
CA ILE A 99 5.81 18.44 -4.80
C ILE A 99 4.98 18.18 -6.06
N ASN A 100 5.42 18.62 -7.24
CA ASN A 100 4.68 18.42 -8.50
C ASN A 100 4.56 16.93 -8.87
N ARG A 101 5.59 16.12 -8.60
CA ARG A 101 5.54 14.67 -8.74
C ARG A 101 4.46 14.05 -7.82
N SER A 102 4.34 14.56 -6.60
CA SER A 102 3.32 14.10 -5.65
C SER A 102 1.90 14.46 -6.09
N ILE A 103 1.69 15.68 -6.60
CA ILE A 103 0.41 16.14 -7.14
C ILE A 103 0.02 15.29 -8.35
N ARG A 104 0.94 15.14 -9.30
CA ARG A 104 0.78 14.26 -10.45
C ARG A 104 0.39 12.83 -10.05
N PHE A 105 1.15 12.24 -9.12
CA PHE A 105 0.89 10.87 -8.66
C PHE A 105 -0.50 10.76 -8.03
N LEU A 106 -0.86 11.67 -7.15
CA LEU A 106 -2.16 11.71 -6.49
C LEU A 106 -3.30 11.88 -7.50
N TYR A 107 -3.12 12.76 -8.50
CA TYR A 107 -4.07 12.97 -9.58
C TYR A 107 -4.29 11.67 -10.39
N LEU A 108 -3.20 11.05 -10.86
CA LEU A 108 -3.27 9.84 -11.66
C LEU A 108 -3.95 8.68 -10.91
N ILE A 109 -3.60 8.47 -9.64
CA ILE A 109 -4.22 7.42 -8.82
C ILE A 109 -5.72 7.69 -8.61
N SER A 110 -6.10 8.92 -8.28
CA SER A 110 -7.50 9.28 -7.97
C SER A 110 -8.40 9.31 -9.21
N GLN A 111 -7.86 9.70 -10.37
CA GLN A 111 -8.61 9.77 -11.63
C GLN A 111 -8.57 8.49 -12.45
N SER A 112 -7.90 7.44 -11.96
CA SER A 112 -7.79 6.18 -12.68
C SER A 112 -8.77 5.12 -12.21
N PHE A 113 -9.10 4.20 -13.11
CA PHE A 113 -9.87 3.01 -12.74
C PHE A 113 -9.10 2.17 -11.72
N ALA A 114 -9.75 1.85 -10.59
CA ALA A 114 -9.21 1.04 -9.50
C ALA A 114 -7.88 1.56 -8.90
N GLY A 115 -7.56 2.84 -9.04
CA GLY A 115 -6.35 3.43 -8.48
C GLY A 115 -5.05 2.94 -9.13
N LYS A 116 -5.09 2.52 -10.40
CA LYS A 116 -3.93 2.00 -11.13
C LYS A 116 -3.00 3.08 -11.69
N GLY A 117 -3.49 4.32 -11.88
CA GLY A 117 -2.72 5.40 -12.51
C GLY A 117 -2.49 5.25 -14.02
N SER A 118 -2.98 4.19 -14.65
CA SER A 118 -2.68 3.87 -16.05
C SER A 118 -3.77 4.21 -17.05
N THR A 119 -5.03 4.20 -16.62
CA THR A 119 -6.19 4.40 -17.50
C THR A 119 -7.18 5.35 -16.83
N TYR A 120 -7.55 6.42 -17.51
CA TYR A 120 -8.53 7.39 -17.01
C TYR A 120 -9.87 6.72 -16.69
N GLY A 121 -10.32 6.88 -15.45
CA GLY A 121 -11.59 6.37 -14.98
C GLY A 121 -12.71 7.37 -15.24
N TYR A 122 -13.80 6.92 -15.86
CA TYR A 122 -15.00 7.73 -16.03
C TYR A 122 -16.24 6.89 -15.77
N GLY A 123 -17.34 7.56 -15.43
CA GLY A 123 -18.63 6.93 -15.20
C GLY A 123 -19.76 7.79 -15.74
N THR A 124 -20.88 7.14 -16.03
CA THR A 124 -22.12 7.80 -16.48
C THR A 124 -23.16 7.90 -15.37
N THR A 125 -22.96 7.16 -14.29
CA THR A 125 -23.89 7.08 -13.14
C THR A 125 -23.31 7.65 -11.86
N THR A 126 -22.01 7.88 -11.82
CA THR A 126 -21.31 8.46 -10.68
C THR A 126 -20.63 9.76 -11.06
N LYS A 127 -20.63 10.73 -10.14
CA LYS A 127 -19.90 11.98 -10.34
C LYS A 127 -18.41 11.70 -10.48
N PRO A 128 -17.65 12.54 -11.23
CA PRO A 128 -16.19 12.49 -11.21
C PRO A 128 -15.70 12.49 -9.75
N SER A 129 -14.62 11.76 -9.49
CA SER A 129 -14.10 11.66 -8.14
C SER A 129 -13.50 13.01 -7.69
N PRO A 130 -14.14 13.77 -6.80
CA PRO A 130 -13.57 14.98 -6.25
C PRO A 130 -12.58 14.68 -5.12
N GLN A 131 -12.21 13.42 -4.95
CA GLN A 131 -11.46 12.92 -3.80
C GLN A 131 -10.03 13.48 -3.70
N ILE A 132 -9.54 14.08 -4.78
CA ILE A 132 -8.28 14.82 -4.77
C ILE A 132 -8.37 16.07 -3.86
N PHE A 133 -9.58 16.58 -3.64
CA PHE A 133 -9.81 17.92 -3.10
C PHE A 133 -10.25 17.90 -1.63
N TYR A 134 -9.96 16.84 -0.88
CA TYR A 134 -10.29 16.83 0.55
C TYR A 134 -9.37 17.77 1.33
N LYS A 135 -9.79 19.01 1.44
CA LYS A 135 -9.31 19.92 2.47
C LYS A 135 -9.41 19.21 3.83
N ASN A 136 -8.31 19.15 4.55
CA ASN A 136 -8.12 18.49 5.85
C ASN A 136 -7.70 16.99 5.78
N VAL A 137 -7.90 16.25 4.69
CA VAL A 137 -7.46 14.86 4.63
C VAL A 137 -5.93 14.77 4.68
N LEU A 138 -5.23 15.60 3.90
CA LEU A 138 -3.77 15.65 3.90
C LEU A 138 -3.20 16.13 5.23
N ASP A 139 -3.88 17.05 5.92
CA ASP A 139 -3.47 17.50 7.24
C ASP A 139 -3.60 16.39 8.31
N GLU A 140 -4.67 15.58 8.25
CA GLU A 140 -4.79 14.39 9.11
C GLU A 140 -3.69 13.37 8.83
N VAL A 141 -3.38 13.11 7.55
CA VAL A 141 -2.29 12.22 7.14
C VAL A 141 -0.94 12.76 7.63
N LYS A 142 -0.68 14.06 7.47
CA LYS A 142 0.50 14.74 7.99
C LYS A 142 0.65 14.54 9.49
N LYS A 143 -0.43 14.76 10.27
CA LYS A 143 -0.42 14.54 11.73
C LYS A 143 -0.08 13.08 12.06
N ARG A 144 -0.66 12.13 11.33
CA ARG A 144 -0.42 10.69 11.52
C ARG A 144 1.03 10.28 11.19
N LEU A 145 1.63 10.89 10.17
CA LEU A 145 3.01 10.63 9.75
C LEU A 145 4.08 11.32 10.62
N ARG A 146 3.69 12.22 11.53
CA ARG A 146 4.61 13.12 12.22
C ARG A 146 5.79 12.39 12.87
N ASN A 147 5.53 11.28 13.54
CA ASN A 147 6.52 10.50 14.29
C ASN A 147 6.87 9.17 13.59
N THR A 148 6.65 9.07 12.27
CA THR A 148 6.87 7.86 11.49
C THR A 148 8.14 7.99 10.64
N TYR A 149 8.96 6.96 10.63
CA TYR A 149 10.05 6.83 9.67
C TYR A 149 9.48 6.44 8.31
N VAL A 150 9.84 7.18 7.27
CA VAL A 150 9.39 6.96 5.88
C VAL A 150 10.60 6.54 5.08
N GLU A 151 10.65 5.28 4.71
CA GLU A 151 11.78 4.66 4.01
C GLU A 151 11.40 4.31 2.57
N ASN A 152 12.40 4.27 1.68
CA ASN A 152 12.29 3.78 0.31
C ASN A 152 13.43 2.81 0.05
N LEU A 153 13.34 1.65 0.63
CA LEU A 153 14.35 0.60 0.59
C LEU A 153 13.73 -0.72 0.09
N SER A 154 14.58 -1.65 -0.33
CA SER A 154 14.12 -3.01 -0.57
C SER A 154 13.67 -3.68 0.74
N PHE A 155 12.80 -4.68 0.66
CA PHE A 155 12.27 -5.34 1.85
C PHE A 155 13.37 -6.00 2.70
N GLU A 156 14.44 -6.50 2.06
CA GLU A 156 15.59 -7.11 2.73
C GLU A 156 16.25 -6.10 3.67
N LYS A 157 16.53 -4.90 3.14
CA LYS A 157 17.18 -3.84 3.91
C LYS A 157 16.34 -3.36 5.08
N ILE A 158 15.00 -3.35 4.93
CA ILE A 158 14.09 -3.01 6.03
C ILE A 158 14.10 -4.07 7.10
N ILE A 159 14.02 -5.35 6.74
CA ILE A 159 14.08 -6.45 7.72
C ILE A 159 15.41 -6.41 8.46
N GLU A 160 16.54 -6.38 7.76
CA GLU A 160 17.87 -6.32 8.37
C GLU A 160 18.03 -5.14 9.34
N LYS A 161 17.55 -3.97 8.95
CA LYS A 161 17.69 -2.73 9.72
C LYS A 161 16.84 -2.71 10.97
N TYR A 162 15.62 -3.20 10.91
CA TYR A 162 14.61 -3.03 11.97
C TYR A 162 14.27 -4.30 12.74
N ASP A 163 14.85 -5.48 12.41
CA ASP A 163 14.57 -6.72 13.12
C ASP A 163 15.11 -6.70 14.56
N ARG A 164 14.17 -6.70 15.52
CA ARG A 164 14.43 -6.81 16.96
C ARG A 164 13.30 -7.65 17.60
N PRO A 165 13.51 -8.23 18.80
CA PRO A 165 12.47 -9.04 19.46
C PRO A 165 11.13 -8.31 19.70
N HIS A 166 11.15 -6.98 19.77
CA HIS A 166 9.99 -6.13 19.99
C HIS A 166 9.45 -5.48 18.70
N THR A 167 9.94 -5.90 17.54
CA THR A 167 9.46 -5.44 16.23
C THR A 167 8.37 -6.37 15.69
N PHE A 168 7.31 -5.77 15.20
CA PHE A 168 6.29 -6.44 14.42
C PHE A 168 6.33 -5.97 12.97
N PHE A 169 6.44 -6.90 12.03
CA PHE A 169 6.44 -6.65 10.60
C PHE A 169 5.08 -7.00 9.99
N PHE A 170 4.45 -6.04 9.33
CA PHE A 170 3.34 -6.29 8.44
C PHE A 170 3.84 -6.36 6.99
N CYS A 171 3.59 -7.49 6.33
CA CYS A 171 4.06 -7.81 4.99
C CYS A 171 2.87 -8.07 4.06
N ASP A 172 2.70 -7.25 3.04
CA ASP A 172 1.68 -7.41 1.99
C ASP A 172 2.36 -7.37 0.61
N PRO A 173 3.17 -8.39 0.27
CA PRO A 173 3.92 -8.41 -0.98
C PRO A 173 2.97 -8.57 -2.18
N PRO A 174 3.44 -8.29 -3.41
CA PRO A 174 2.73 -8.68 -4.62
C PRO A 174 2.30 -10.15 -4.58
N TYR A 175 1.06 -10.44 -4.97
CA TYR A 175 0.50 -11.77 -4.86
C TYR A 175 1.07 -12.73 -5.91
N TRP A 176 1.26 -13.98 -5.53
CA TRP A 176 1.82 -15.00 -6.39
C TRP A 176 0.93 -15.25 -7.62
N LYS A 177 1.51 -15.17 -8.83
CA LYS A 177 0.84 -15.37 -10.13
C LYS A 177 -0.40 -14.50 -10.36
N THR A 178 -0.51 -13.32 -9.72
CA THR A 178 -1.59 -12.38 -10.00
C THR A 178 -1.15 -11.32 -11.03
N ALA A 179 -2.02 -11.03 -11.99
CA ALA A 179 -1.75 -10.01 -12.99
C ALA A 179 -1.70 -8.61 -12.37
N GLY A 180 -0.74 -7.78 -12.78
CA GLY A 180 -0.74 -6.34 -12.48
C GLY A 180 0.46 -5.82 -11.67
N TYR A 181 1.36 -6.67 -11.21
CA TYR A 181 2.56 -6.26 -10.47
C TYR A 181 3.88 -6.41 -11.26
N GLY A 182 3.82 -6.71 -12.57
CA GLY A 182 5.02 -6.93 -13.39
C GLY A 182 5.81 -8.19 -12.98
N ASN A 183 6.96 -8.40 -13.63
CA ASN A 183 7.85 -9.54 -13.33
C ASN A 183 8.85 -9.26 -12.20
N GLU A 184 8.72 -8.14 -11.49
CA GLU A 184 9.71 -7.66 -10.52
C GLU A 184 9.66 -8.36 -9.16
N PHE A 185 8.56 -9.08 -8.84
CA PHE A 185 8.42 -9.84 -7.60
C PHE A 185 7.95 -11.26 -7.93
N GLY A 186 8.92 -12.10 -8.27
CA GLY A 186 8.70 -13.48 -8.69
C GLY A 186 8.96 -14.51 -7.59
N GLU A 187 9.19 -15.75 -7.99
CA GLU A 187 9.46 -16.86 -7.08
C GLU A 187 10.71 -16.61 -6.21
N LYS A 188 11.74 -16.05 -6.81
CA LYS A 188 13.00 -15.76 -6.11
C LYS A 188 12.79 -14.79 -4.95
N GLU A 189 12.03 -13.71 -5.17
CA GLU A 189 11.74 -12.70 -4.16
C GLU A 189 10.81 -13.25 -3.08
N HIS A 190 9.83 -14.08 -3.43
CA HIS A 190 8.98 -14.77 -2.45
C HIS A 190 9.77 -15.73 -1.57
N LEU A 191 10.68 -16.53 -2.15
CA LEU A 191 11.53 -17.43 -1.39
C LEU A 191 12.49 -16.68 -0.48
N LEU A 192 13.08 -15.59 -0.98
CA LEU A 192 13.95 -14.74 -0.17
C LEU A 192 13.19 -14.12 1.03
N LEU A 193 11.99 -13.57 0.77
CA LEU A 193 11.14 -13.02 1.84
C LEU A 193 10.80 -14.09 2.88
N ARG A 194 10.41 -15.29 2.45
CA ARG A 194 10.14 -16.42 3.34
C ARG A 194 11.36 -16.76 4.20
N ASP A 195 12.54 -16.86 3.61
CA ASP A 195 13.76 -17.25 4.32
C ASP A 195 14.18 -16.19 5.35
N MET A 196 14.02 -14.92 5.01
CA MET A 196 14.23 -13.83 5.97
C MET A 196 13.23 -13.90 7.12
N LEU A 197 11.92 -14.03 6.82
CA LEU A 197 10.87 -14.11 7.84
C LEU A 197 10.99 -15.33 8.76
N LYS A 198 11.58 -16.41 8.27
CA LYS A 198 11.89 -17.60 9.09
C LYS A 198 12.94 -17.32 10.16
N ASN A 199 13.84 -16.37 9.91
CA ASN A 199 15.00 -16.11 10.74
C ASN A 199 14.91 -14.81 11.56
N ILE A 200 13.80 -14.05 11.46
CA ILE A 200 13.63 -12.81 12.22
C ILE A 200 13.52 -13.07 13.74
N LYS A 201 13.98 -12.09 14.51
CA LYS A 201 13.83 -12.06 15.97
C LYS A 201 12.46 -11.57 16.40
N GLY A 202 11.85 -10.74 15.55
CA GLY A 202 10.55 -10.14 15.76
C GLY A 202 9.39 -11.06 15.38
N LYS A 203 8.21 -10.45 15.30
CA LYS A 203 6.98 -11.11 14.85
C LYS A 203 6.58 -10.59 13.49
N PHE A 204 5.89 -11.42 12.69
CA PHE A 204 5.35 -10.97 11.42
C PHE A 204 3.92 -11.45 11.17
N LEU A 205 3.19 -10.69 10.41
CA LEU A 205 1.97 -11.08 9.74
C LEU A 205 2.12 -10.79 8.24
N LEU A 206 1.97 -11.83 7.43
CA LEU A 206 2.04 -11.74 5.97
C LEU A 206 0.67 -12.07 5.38
N THR A 207 0.22 -11.26 4.43
CA THR A 207 -0.99 -11.50 3.62
C THR A 207 -0.60 -11.88 2.20
N ILE A 208 -1.24 -12.93 1.66
CA ILE A 208 -0.97 -13.41 0.30
C ILE A 208 -2.18 -14.22 -0.20
N ASN A 209 -2.31 -14.38 -1.53
CA ASN A 209 -3.36 -15.24 -2.10
C ASN A 209 -3.16 -16.72 -1.71
N ASP A 210 -4.26 -17.41 -1.52
CA ASP A 210 -4.26 -18.86 -1.24
C ASP A 210 -3.88 -19.64 -2.50
N HIS A 211 -2.69 -20.20 -2.50
CA HIS A 211 -2.14 -21.01 -3.58
C HIS A 211 -1.33 -22.17 -3.00
N SER A 212 -1.41 -23.34 -3.62
CA SER A 212 -0.68 -24.55 -3.15
C SER A 212 0.82 -24.32 -2.99
N GLN A 213 1.44 -23.60 -3.92
CA GLN A 213 2.85 -23.26 -3.87
C GLN A 213 3.19 -22.37 -2.67
N VAL A 214 2.34 -21.40 -2.35
CA VAL A 214 2.52 -20.53 -1.17
C VAL A 214 2.41 -21.35 0.12
N ARG A 215 1.44 -22.25 0.21
CA ARG A 215 1.29 -23.15 1.36
C ARG A 215 2.52 -24.02 1.57
N GLU A 216 3.13 -24.50 0.49
CA GLU A 216 4.36 -25.29 0.57
C GLU A 216 5.56 -24.45 1.02
N TRP A 217 5.71 -23.24 0.48
CA TRP A 217 6.80 -22.34 0.88
C TRP A 217 6.77 -21.95 2.34
N TYR A 218 5.58 -21.70 2.89
CA TYR A 218 5.40 -21.24 4.27
C TYR A 218 5.02 -22.37 5.23
N LYS A 219 5.21 -23.64 4.83
CA LYS A 219 4.97 -24.80 5.71
C LYS A 219 5.73 -24.67 7.02
N GLY A 220 5.03 -24.84 8.14
CA GLY A 220 5.56 -24.70 9.48
C GLY A 220 5.25 -23.36 10.18
N PHE A 221 4.68 -22.41 9.45
CA PHE A 221 4.07 -21.21 10.04
C PHE A 221 2.57 -21.41 10.33
N ASN A 222 1.99 -20.48 11.06
CA ASN A 222 0.55 -20.49 11.33
C ASN A 222 -0.22 -19.89 10.16
N PHE A 223 -1.29 -20.56 9.72
CA PHE A 223 -2.16 -20.11 8.63
C PHE A 223 -3.55 -19.78 9.16
N LYS A 224 -4.09 -18.64 8.73
CA LYS A 224 -5.51 -18.30 8.85
C LYS A 224 -6.06 -18.02 7.46
N GLU A 225 -7.04 -18.81 7.05
CA GLU A 225 -7.74 -18.61 5.79
C GLU A 225 -8.79 -17.51 5.94
N VAL A 226 -8.84 -16.60 5.00
CA VAL A 226 -9.85 -15.55 4.94
C VAL A 226 -10.43 -15.47 3.53
N ARG A 227 -11.73 -15.22 3.45
CA ARG A 227 -12.43 -15.08 2.16
C ARG A 227 -12.78 -13.61 1.94
N VAL A 228 -12.30 -13.06 0.83
CA VAL A 228 -12.55 -11.66 0.47
C VAL A 228 -13.35 -11.58 -0.82
N ASN A 229 -14.45 -10.86 -0.79
CA ASN A 229 -15.21 -10.56 -2.00
C ASN A 229 -14.61 -9.34 -2.68
N TYR A 230 -13.85 -9.55 -3.77
CA TYR A 230 -13.36 -8.45 -4.61
C TYR A 230 -14.38 -8.11 -5.69
N SER A 231 -14.86 -6.85 -5.67
CA SER A 231 -15.87 -6.34 -6.60
C SER A 231 -15.31 -5.72 -7.89
N VAL A 232 -14.01 -5.87 -8.17
CA VAL A 232 -13.30 -5.10 -9.20
C VAL A 232 -13.10 -5.88 -10.51
N SER A 233 -13.96 -6.83 -10.87
CA SER A 233 -13.89 -7.47 -12.17
C SER A 233 -15.13 -7.16 -13.04
N ARG A 234 -14.90 -6.79 -14.31
CA ARG A 234 -15.94 -6.67 -15.33
C ARG A 234 -16.44 -8.04 -15.86
N GLN A 235 -15.66 -9.10 -15.63
CA GLN A 235 -16.03 -10.46 -16.03
C GLN A 235 -16.76 -11.14 -14.88
N GLU A 236 -17.95 -11.69 -15.12
CA GLU A 236 -18.77 -12.37 -14.12
C GLU A 236 -18.06 -13.57 -13.50
N ASP A 237 -17.26 -14.30 -14.26
CA ASP A 237 -16.45 -15.42 -13.81
C ASP A 237 -15.28 -15.04 -12.89
N ALA A 238 -14.88 -13.77 -12.87
CA ALA A 238 -13.83 -13.24 -12.00
C ALA A 238 -14.37 -12.54 -10.74
N ARG A 239 -15.69 -12.58 -10.48
CA ARG A 239 -16.33 -12.11 -9.24
C ARG A 239 -16.36 -13.22 -8.17
N GLY A 240 -15.34 -14.06 -8.12
CA GLY A 240 -15.21 -15.16 -7.16
C GLY A 240 -14.81 -14.68 -5.76
N LYS A 241 -15.11 -15.52 -4.76
CA LYS A 241 -14.49 -15.43 -3.45
C LYS A 241 -13.06 -15.94 -3.59
N TYR A 242 -12.10 -15.04 -3.59
CA TYR A 242 -10.70 -15.42 -3.57
C TYR A 242 -10.28 -15.73 -2.14
N GLY A 243 -9.65 -16.88 -1.94
CA GLY A 243 -9.00 -17.22 -0.69
C GLY A 243 -7.74 -16.35 -0.51
N GLU A 244 -7.61 -15.73 0.64
CA GLU A 244 -6.37 -15.14 1.10
C GLU A 244 -5.87 -15.88 2.33
N LEU A 245 -4.55 -15.95 2.45
CA LEU A 245 -3.88 -16.48 3.63
C LEU A 245 -3.32 -15.32 4.46
N ILE A 246 -3.54 -15.42 5.76
CA ILE A 246 -2.77 -14.66 6.74
C ILE A 246 -1.80 -15.64 7.38
N ILE A 247 -0.52 -15.35 7.29
CA ILE A 247 0.58 -16.22 7.75
C ILE A 247 1.34 -15.51 8.86
N THR A 248 1.61 -16.19 9.98
CA THR A 248 2.28 -15.62 11.14
C THR A 248 3.29 -16.60 11.76
N ASN A 249 4.24 -16.07 12.56
CA ASN A 249 5.18 -16.85 13.36
C ASN A 249 4.83 -16.88 14.85
N TYR A 250 3.60 -16.50 15.22
CA TYR A 250 3.13 -16.47 16.60
C TYR A 250 1.71 -17.03 16.71
#